data_1b9c4d539d43534adf758a7b8084b4f0
#
_entry.id   1b9c4d539d43534adf758a7b8084b4f0
#
_cell.length_a   1.000
_cell.length_b   1.000
_cell.length_c   1.000
_cell.angle_alpha   90.00
_cell.angle_beta   90.00
_cell.angle_gamma   90.00
#
_symmetry.space_group_name_H-M   'P 1'
#
loop_
_entity.id
_entity.type
_entity.pdbx_description
1 polymer ?
#
loop_
_entity_poly.entity_id
_entity_poly.type
_entity_poly.pdbx_seq_one_letter_code
_entity_poly.pdbx_strand_id
1 'polypeptide(L)'
;MAEYIYIAGTNAELIKLFPLMKELDGTFIHTGQHDLSSLSNHFKIKDPDIVLSDPPKSRTSKFMGNTAKALLWNIRMVKKLTGLLKERRPDAFICHGDTMSTAAASIAAKRAGIKGVHVEAGLRSFSIKEPFPEEISRRIADKNCTILFAPSKIAGKNLEGYKNKQVFVAGNTVVDSAMEALKKGRKIKIPKEEYAILSFHRHENLKSRQRMKRIVEIVEGISIPIYFFAHDNTIHYLKKYGLWRRINKKVNAVQFADYVPFIKWLSGSRLLLTDGGSIQEESLIFKKPCFLLRERTERVAGLKTGLNFLTRFDVEFTKKKIEEVLRPDWSAPDFKNPYGELGVGKRIADLIRKNSA
;
A
#
# COMPACT_ATOMS: atom_id res chain seq x y z
N MET A 1 22.15 5.95 23.57
CA MET A 1 21.76 5.24 22.33
C MET A 1 20.77 6.12 21.59
N ALA A 2 20.81 6.15 20.27
CA ALA A 2 19.85 6.93 19.47
C ALA A 2 18.42 6.40 19.70
N GLU A 3 17.45 7.30 19.90
CA GLU A 3 16.04 6.95 20.06
C GLU A 3 15.27 7.19 18.77
N TYR A 4 14.62 6.15 18.25
CA TYR A 4 13.79 6.21 17.06
C TYR A 4 12.33 5.93 17.40
N ILE A 5 11.41 6.67 16.80
CA ILE A 5 9.98 6.45 17.00
C ILE A 5 9.32 6.19 15.65
N TYR A 6 8.61 5.06 15.55
CA TYR A 6 7.80 4.68 14.39
C TYR A 6 6.33 4.96 14.65
N ILE A 7 5.62 5.34 13.59
CA ILE A 7 4.18 5.49 13.65
C ILE A 7 3.50 4.74 12.51
N ALA A 8 2.46 3.99 12.83
CA ALA A 8 1.55 3.40 11.87
C ALA A 8 0.11 3.48 12.35
N GLY A 9 -0.82 3.63 11.42
CA GLY A 9 -2.26 3.61 11.67
C GLY A 9 -2.99 2.55 10.85
N THR A 10 -2.31 1.95 9.86
CA THR A 10 -2.89 0.98 8.94
C THR A 10 -1.98 -0.23 8.74
N ASN A 11 -2.60 -1.35 8.33
CA ASN A 11 -1.87 -2.57 8.01
C ASN A 11 -0.86 -2.37 6.87
N ALA A 12 -1.19 -1.55 5.87
CA ALA A 12 -0.30 -1.26 4.74
C ALA A 12 0.97 -0.52 5.18
N GLU A 13 0.85 0.42 6.12
CA GLU A 13 2.01 1.10 6.70
C GLU A 13 2.88 0.13 7.51
N LEU A 14 2.25 -0.69 8.37
CA LEU A 14 2.97 -1.63 9.23
C LEU A 14 3.72 -2.69 8.43
N ILE A 15 3.12 -3.25 7.38
CA ILE A 15 3.77 -4.19 6.46
C ILE A 15 5.07 -3.58 5.90
N LYS A 16 5.04 -2.31 5.51
CA LYS A 16 6.18 -1.65 4.87
C LYS A 16 7.17 -1.05 5.87
N LEU A 17 6.76 -0.75 7.10
CA LEU A 17 7.68 -0.33 8.17
C LEU A 17 8.39 -1.53 8.81
N PHE A 18 7.77 -2.69 8.83
CA PHE A 18 8.30 -3.88 9.50
C PHE A 18 9.75 -4.24 9.11
N PRO A 19 10.16 -4.28 7.81
CA PRO A 19 11.55 -4.54 7.46
C PRO A 19 12.53 -3.53 8.05
N LEU A 20 12.11 -2.27 8.13
CA LEU A 20 12.92 -1.21 8.74
C LEU A 20 13.01 -1.36 10.26
N MET A 21 11.89 -1.69 10.93
CA MET A 21 11.82 -1.93 12.38
C MET A 21 12.68 -3.13 12.81
N LYS A 22 12.94 -4.09 11.96
CA LYS A 22 13.86 -5.21 12.21
C LYS A 22 15.32 -4.78 12.24
N GLU A 23 15.67 -3.78 11.47
CA GLU A 23 17.04 -3.29 11.30
C GLU A 23 17.39 -2.13 12.23
N LEU A 24 16.39 -1.38 12.65
CA LEU A 24 16.53 -0.18 13.45
C LEU A 24 15.51 -0.22 14.59
N ASP A 25 15.97 -0.59 15.77
CA ASP A 25 15.09 -0.66 16.95
C ASP A 25 14.54 0.70 17.34
N GLY A 26 13.35 0.73 17.92
CA GLY A 26 12.69 1.97 18.32
C GLY A 26 11.31 1.74 18.92
N THR A 27 10.72 2.83 19.44
CA THR A 27 9.36 2.83 19.99
C THR A 27 8.33 2.80 18.85
N PHE A 28 7.38 1.89 18.92
CA PHE A 28 6.28 1.79 17.94
C PHE A 28 5.00 2.41 18.50
N ILE A 29 4.48 3.42 17.79
CA ILE A 29 3.22 4.11 18.11
C ILE A 29 2.14 3.71 17.13
N HIS A 30 1.01 3.21 17.66
CA HIS A 30 -0.20 2.95 16.89
C HIS A 30 -1.20 4.10 17.07
N THR A 31 -1.67 4.67 15.93
CA THR A 31 -2.62 5.78 15.99
C THR A 31 -4.06 5.35 16.26
N GLY A 32 -4.39 4.07 16.07
CA GLY A 32 -5.76 3.55 16.18
C GLY A 32 -6.64 3.89 14.96
N GLN A 33 -6.06 4.14 13.79
CA GLN A 33 -6.84 4.38 12.57
C GLN A 33 -7.51 3.10 12.06
N HIS A 34 -6.80 1.94 12.10
CA HIS A 34 -7.30 0.59 11.78
C HIS A 34 -6.91 -0.38 12.88
N ASP A 35 -7.52 -1.56 12.90
CA ASP A 35 -7.05 -2.69 13.71
C ASP A 35 -5.83 -3.34 13.04
N LEU A 36 -4.73 -3.53 13.79
CA LEU A 36 -3.46 -4.12 13.34
C LEU A 36 -3.24 -5.55 13.84
N SER A 37 -4.13 -6.09 14.67
CA SER A 37 -3.94 -7.36 15.39
C SER A 37 -3.68 -8.56 14.48
N SER A 38 -4.28 -8.60 13.29
CA SER A 38 -4.10 -9.73 12.36
C SER A 38 -2.69 -9.81 11.76
N LEU A 39 -1.98 -8.70 11.64
CA LEU A 39 -0.62 -8.66 11.09
C LEU A 39 0.44 -9.01 12.11
N SER A 40 0.29 -8.58 13.36
CA SER A 40 1.25 -8.87 14.42
C SER A 40 1.43 -10.37 14.60
N ASN A 41 0.34 -11.15 14.50
CA ASN A 41 0.37 -12.60 14.63
C ASN A 41 1.14 -13.32 13.51
N HIS A 42 0.99 -12.89 12.25
CA HIS A 42 1.63 -13.54 11.10
C HIS A 42 3.09 -13.17 10.93
N PHE A 43 3.42 -11.90 11.13
CA PHE A 43 4.80 -11.41 10.98
C PHE A 43 5.62 -11.47 12.27
N LYS A 44 5.00 -11.74 13.43
CA LYS A 44 5.60 -11.57 14.76
C LYS A 44 6.19 -10.16 14.93
N ILE A 45 5.45 -9.16 14.48
CA ILE A 45 5.77 -7.77 14.74
C ILE A 45 5.45 -7.51 16.21
N LYS A 46 6.32 -6.78 16.90
CA LYS A 46 6.04 -6.40 18.27
C LYS A 46 4.73 -5.62 18.37
N ASP A 47 4.02 -5.79 19.47
CA ASP A 47 2.86 -4.97 19.76
C ASP A 47 3.25 -3.49 19.89
N PRO A 48 2.34 -2.56 19.62
CA PRO A 48 2.66 -1.14 19.79
C PRO A 48 2.97 -0.82 21.25
N ASP A 49 4.07 -0.10 21.46
CA ASP A 49 4.46 0.40 22.79
C ASP A 49 3.47 1.46 23.29
N ILE A 50 2.86 2.20 22.36
CA ILE A 50 1.88 3.26 22.64
C ILE A 50 0.72 3.19 21.67
N VAL A 51 -0.52 3.19 22.18
CA VAL A 51 -1.76 3.31 21.39
C VAL A 51 -2.42 4.65 21.69
N LEU A 52 -2.58 5.51 20.67
CA LEU A 52 -3.06 6.88 20.84
C LEU A 52 -4.59 7.02 20.82
N SER A 53 -5.27 6.10 20.17
CA SER A 53 -6.74 6.00 20.20
C SER A 53 -7.18 4.56 19.95
N ASP A 54 -8.35 4.18 20.47
CA ASP A 54 -8.91 2.85 20.24
C ASP A 54 -9.15 2.61 18.76
N PRO A 55 -8.66 1.49 18.21
CA PRO A 55 -8.96 1.12 16.84
C PRO A 55 -10.45 0.73 16.70
N PRO A 56 -11.02 0.83 15.49
CA PRO A 56 -12.37 0.34 15.24
C PRO A 56 -12.42 -1.18 15.41
N LYS A 57 -13.52 -1.71 15.97
CA LYS A 57 -13.76 -3.16 16.15
C LYS A 57 -13.93 -3.91 14.83
N SER A 58 -13.93 -3.24 13.68
CA SER A 58 -14.05 -3.83 12.35
C SER A 58 -12.88 -3.44 11.46
N ARG A 59 -12.61 -4.24 10.41
CA ARG A 59 -11.56 -3.94 9.39
C ARG A 59 -11.82 -2.66 8.57
N THR A 60 -12.91 -1.94 8.85
CA THR A 60 -13.25 -0.67 8.18
C THR A 60 -12.56 0.51 8.85
N SER A 61 -12.23 1.54 8.08
CA SER A 61 -11.67 2.77 8.63
C SER A 61 -12.68 3.46 9.56
N LYS A 62 -12.22 3.92 10.74
CA LYS A 62 -13.00 4.68 11.73
C LYS A 62 -13.74 5.91 11.16
N PHE A 63 -13.33 6.37 9.96
CA PHE A 63 -13.76 7.64 9.37
C PHE A 63 -14.45 7.49 8.01
N MET A 64 -14.79 6.28 7.60
CA MET A 64 -15.40 6.05 6.31
C MET A 64 -16.70 6.89 6.16
N GLY A 65 -16.65 7.90 5.29
CA GLY A 65 -17.78 8.76 4.96
C GLY A 65 -17.99 10.01 5.83
N ASN A 66 -17.17 10.29 6.85
CA ASN A 66 -17.32 11.50 7.68
C ASN A 66 -16.06 12.36 7.75
N THR A 67 -15.95 13.32 6.84
CA THR A 67 -14.80 14.21 6.69
C THR A 67 -14.55 15.10 7.92
N ALA A 68 -15.59 15.57 8.59
CA ALA A 68 -15.45 16.44 9.77
C ALA A 68 -14.86 15.66 10.95
N LYS A 69 -15.34 14.43 11.21
CA LYS A 69 -14.76 13.56 12.26
C LYS A 69 -13.31 13.22 11.96
N ALA A 70 -12.97 12.97 10.69
CA ALA A 70 -11.63 12.71 10.25
C ALA A 70 -10.69 13.90 10.50
N LEU A 71 -11.12 15.12 10.21
CA LEU A 71 -10.36 16.33 10.44
C LEU A 71 -10.12 16.57 11.95
N LEU A 72 -11.16 16.46 12.77
CA LEU A 72 -11.07 16.62 14.23
C LEU A 72 -10.11 15.57 14.84
N TRP A 73 -10.18 14.32 14.38
CA TRP A 73 -9.27 13.28 14.79
C TRP A 73 -7.81 13.65 14.44
N ASN A 74 -7.58 14.15 13.22
CA ASN A 74 -6.25 14.55 12.77
C ASN A 74 -5.67 15.67 13.66
N ILE A 75 -6.47 16.69 13.97
CA ILE A 75 -6.05 17.79 14.86
C ILE A 75 -5.67 17.26 16.24
N ARG A 76 -6.49 16.38 16.83
CA ARG A 76 -6.20 15.75 18.13
C ARG A 76 -4.93 14.90 18.09
N MET A 77 -4.74 14.15 16.97
CA MET A 77 -3.56 13.31 16.77
C MET A 77 -2.30 14.14 16.67
N VAL A 78 -2.30 15.23 15.89
CA VAL A 78 -1.18 16.18 15.81
C VAL A 78 -0.83 16.73 17.19
N LYS A 79 -1.84 17.14 18.01
CA LYS A 79 -1.60 17.67 19.37
C LYS A 79 -0.95 16.62 20.26
N LYS A 80 -1.49 15.38 20.32
CA LYS A 80 -0.95 14.29 21.15
C LYS A 80 0.48 13.94 20.75
N LEU A 81 0.73 13.76 19.45
CA LEU A 81 2.06 13.44 18.94
C LEU A 81 3.06 14.56 19.18
N THR A 82 2.67 15.83 19.01
CA THR A 82 3.56 16.97 19.27
C THR A 82 3.99 17.01 20.73
N GLY A 83 3.07 16.77 21.68
CA GLY A 83 3.38 16.68 23.11
C GLY A 83 4.39 15.58 23.41
N LEU A 84 4.09 14.35 22.94
CA LEU A 84 4.95 13.19 23.13
C LEU A 84 6.36 13.39 22.54
N LEU A 85 6.46 13.97 21.33
CA LEU A 85 7.75 14.22 20.67
C LEU A 85 8.57 15.30 21.39
N LYS A 86 7.94 16.32 21.96
CA LYS A 86 8.61 17.34 22.76
C LYS A 86 9.16 16.78 24.08
N GLU A 87 8.46 15.84 24.68
CA GLU A 87 8.86 15.16 25.92
C GLU A 87 10.02 14.20 25.66
N ARG A 88 9.88 13.29 24.67
CA ARG A 88 10.85 12.22 24.42
C ARG A 88 12.09 12.67 23.65
N ARG A 89 11.95 13.68 22.79
CA ARG A 89 13.02 14.22 21.93
C ARG A 89 13.81 13.15 21.17
N PRO A 90 13.14 12.28 20.39
CA PRO A 90 13.84 11.24 19.64
C PRO A 90 14.74 11.84 18.56
N ASP A 91 15.78 11.11 18.16
CA ASP A 91 16.68 11.50 17.07
C ASP A 91 15.97 11.54 15.71
N ALA A 92 15.00 10.64 15.52
CA ALA A 92 14.12 10.69 14.34
C ALA A 92 12.73 10.14 14.63
N PHE A 93 11.73 10.71 13.95
CA PHE A 93 10.35 10.27 13.95
C PHE A 93 9.96 9.78 12.56
N ILE A 94 9.67 8.48 12.42
CA ILE A 94 9.57 7.77 11.15
C ILE A 94 8.10 7.48 10.84
N CYS A 95 7.63 7.99 9.71
CA CYS A 95 6.30 7.71 9.16
C CYS A 95 6.40 7.14 7.74
N HIS A 96 5.35 6.49 7.28
CA HIS A 96 5.32 5.81 6.00
C HIS A 96 4.08 6.18 5.18
N GLY A 97 4.26 6.33 3.87
CA GLY A 97 3.18 6.37 2.89
C GLY A 97 2.34 7.65 2.91
N ASP A 98 1.02 7.49 2.88
CA ASP A 98 0.10 8.57 2.52
C ASP A 98 -1.21 8.59 3.31
N THR A 99 -1.20 7.99 4.50
CA THR A 99 -2.38 7.97 5.35
C THR A 99 -2.59 9.28 6.11
N MET A 100 -3.73 9.43 6.74
CA MET A 100 -3.97 10.53 7.68
C MET A 100 -3.01 10.50 8.87
N SER A 101 -2.62 9.30 9.32
CA SER A 101 -1.60 9.11 10.36
C SER A 101 -0.25 9.66 9.92
N THR A 102 0.16 9.42 8.68
CA THR A 102 1.40 9.93 8.09
C THR A 102 1.40 11.46 8.05
N ALA A 103 0.29 12.07 7.60
CA ALA A 103 0.16 13.53 7.57
C ALA A 103 0.25 14.14 8.98
N ALA A 104 -0.49 13.57 9.95
CA ALA A 104 -0.45 14.03 11.34
C ALA A 104 0.94 13.90 11.96
N ALA A 105 1.62 12.77 11.72
CA ALA A 105 2.97 12.49 12.17
C ALA A 105 3.97 13.54 11.67
N SER A 106 3.95 13.83 10.37
CA SER A 106 4.86 14.78 9.74
C SER A 106 4.68 16.22 10.27
N ILE A 107 3.42 16.63 10.50
CA ILE A 107 3.11 17.92 11.11
C ILE A 107 3.61 17.97 12.56
N ALA A 108 3.42 16.91 13.33
CA ALA A 108 3.84 16.84 14.71
C ALA A 108 5.36 16.89 14.84
N ALA A 109 6.10 16.14 14.02
CA ALA A 109 7.56 16.17 13.99
C ALA A 109 8.08 17.60 13.73
N LYS A 110 7.55 18.28 12.72
CA LYS A 110 7.90 19.65 12.41
C LYS A 110 7.61 20.61 13.57
N ARG A 111 6.43 20.50 14.21
CA ARG A 111 6.05 21.36 15.37
C ARG A 111 6.88 21.10 16.61
N ALA A 112 7.36 19.88 16.78
CA ALA A 112 8.23 19.51 17.90
C ALA A 112 9.71 19.84 17.66
N GLY A 113 10.09 20.23 16.42
CA GLY A 113 11.49 20.42 16.05
C GLY A 113 12.29 19.13 15.90
N ILE A 114 11.60 18.00 15.66
CA ILE A 114 12.21 16.66 15.52
C ILE A 114 12.44 16.36 14.03
N LYS A 115 13.54 15.65 13.72
CA LYS A 115 13.83 15.16 12.38
C LYS A 115 12.73 14.18 11.94
N GLY A 116 11.83 14.60 11.05
CA GLY A 116 10.81 13.74 10.43
C GLY A 116 11.41 12.96 9.27
N VAL A 117 11.19 11.65 9.26
CA VAL A 117 11.56 10.73 8.17
C VAL A 117 10.31 10.24 7.48
N HIS A 118 10.22 10.46 6.17
CA HIS A 118 9.11 9.97 5.36
C HIS A 118 9.58 8.83 4.44
N VAL A 119 9.13 7.61 4.72
CA VAL A 119 9.37 6.43 3.89
C VAL A 119 8.25 6.31 2.84
N GLU A 120 8.58 5.99 1.60
CA GLU A 120 7.70 5.99 0.42
C GLU A 120 7.31 7.42 -0.02
N ALA A 121 8.24 8.36 0.09
CA ALA A 121 8.07 9.76 -0.32
C ALA A 121 8.05 9.96 -1.85
N GLY A 122 7.42 11.03 -2.31
CA GLY A 122 7.50 11.47 -3.71
C GLY A 122 6.61 10.75 -4.71
N LEU A 123 5.78 9.81 -4.30
CA LEU A 123 4.73 9.27 -5.19
C LEU A 123 3.73 10.39 -5.55
N ARG A 124 3.27 10.44 -6.81
CA ARG A 124 2.31 11.45 -7.30
C ARG A 124 1.32 10.83 -8.29
N SER A 125 0.04 11.02 -8.02
CA SER A 125 -1.04 10.76 -8.98
C SER A 125 -1.33 11.98 -9.86
N PHE A 126 -0.82 13.17 -9.48
CA PHE A 126 -1.14 14.45 -10.08
C PHE A 126 -2.64 14.77 -10.11
N SER A 127 -3.40 14.17 -9.21
CA SER A 127 -4.83 14.40 -9.04
C SER A 127 -5.18 14.50 -7.55
N ILE A 128 -5.79 15.60 -7.15
CA ILE A 128 -6.28 15.76 -5.77
C ILE A 128 -7.50 14.88 -5.50
N LYS A 129 -8.22 14.48 -6.56
CA LYS A 129 -9.47 13.71 -6.44
C LYS A 129 -9.22 12.20 -6.38
N GLU A 130 -8.14 11.70 -6.98
CA GLU A 130 -7.84 10.25 -7.07
C GLU A 130 -6.33 9.99 -6.96
N PRO A 131 -5.89 9.30 -5.90
CA PRO A 131 -6.64 8.87 -4.71
C PRO A 131 -6.85 10.02 -3.72
N PHE A 132 -8.01 10.04 -3.06
CA PHE A 132 -8.32 11.01 -2.00
C PHE A 132 -8.61 10.26 -0.68
N PRO A 133 -8.01 10.68 0.46
CA PRO A 133 -7.18 11.88 0.71
C PRO A 133 -5.66 11.68 0.54
N GLU A 134 -5.22 10.53 0.01
CA GLU A 134 -3.83 10.07 0.00
C GLU A 134 -2.88 11.06 -0.70
N GLU A 135 -3.28 11.63 -1.85
CA GLU A 135 -2.42 12.58 -2.56
C GLU A 135 -2.12 13.85 -1.74
N ILE A 136 -3.09 14.29 -0.93
CA ILE A 136 -2.90 15.44 -0.03
C ILE A 136 -2.00 15.05 1.14
N SER A 137 -2.24 13.90 1.76
CA SER A 137 -1.47 13.41 2.90
C SER A 137 0.00 13.24 2.59
N ARG A 138 0.34 12.64 1.42
CA ARG A 138 1.75 12.47 1.01
C ARG A 138 2.46 13.79 0.75
N ARG A 139 1.77 14.77 0.14
CA ARG A 139 2.34 16.11 -0.08
C ARG A 139 2.60 16.85 1.24
N ILE A 140 1.71 16.68 2.22
CA ILE A 140 1.90 17.21 3.57
C ILE A 140 3.12 16.54 4.21
N ALA A 141 3.25 15.23 4.13
CA ALA A 141 4.38 14.51 4.68
C ALA A 141 5.71 14.91 4.03
N ASP A 142 5.77 14.94 2.70
CA ASP A 142 6.95 15.39 1.95
C ASP A 142 7.37 16.82 2.33
N LYS A 143 6.40 17.71 2.54
CA LYS A 143 6.67 19.12 2.92
C LYS A 143 7.21 19.25 4.36
N ASN A 144 6.77 18.42 5.29
CA ASN A 144 7.09 18.59 6.71
C ASN A 144 8.30 17.76 7.16
N CYS A 145 8.51 16.56 6.61
CA CYS A 145 9.67 15.72 6.95
C CYS A 145 10.97 16.32 6.37
N THR A 146 12.08 16.04 7.04
CA THR A 146 13.43 16.51 6.65
C THR A 146 14.20 15.49 5.82
N ILE A 147 13.94 14.19 6.04
CA ILE A 147 14.56 13.07 5.35
C ILE A 147 13.46 12.33 4.55
N LEU A 148 13.66 12.17 3.25
CA LEU A 148 12.68 11.63 2.31
C LEU A 148 13.26 10.42 1.57
N PHE A 149 12.65 9.25 1.74
CA PHE A 149 13.04 8.03 1.04
C PHE A 149 12.07 7.74 -0.11
N ALA A 150 12.51 8.01 -1.33
CA ALA A 150 11.74 7.74 -2.54
C ALA A 150 11.82 6.26 -2.94
N PRO A 151 10.68 5.61 -3.25
CA PRO A 151 10.65 4.19 -3.61
C PRO A 151 11.16 3.91 -5.04
N SER A 152 11.33 4.93 -5.87
CA SER A 152 11.81 4.80 -7.24
C SER A 152 12.47 6.09 -7.73
N LYS A 153 13.23 6.01 -8.83
CA LYS A 153 13.81 7.20 -9.48
C LYS A 153 12.74 8.22 -9.90
N ILE A 154 11.57 7.76 -10.35
CA ILE A 154 10.47 8.67 -10.74
C ILE A 154 9.93 9.41 -9.51
N ALA A 155 9.74 8.71 -8.39
CA ALA A 155 9.33 9.34 -7.14
C ALA A 155 10.40 10.34 -6.63
N GLY A 156 11.69 10.01 -6.76
CA GLY A 156 12.79 10.92 -6.44
C GLY A 156 12.75 12.21 -7.24
N LYS A 157 12.50 12.13 -8.55
CA LYS A 157 12.33 13.33 -9.41
C LYS A 157 11.20 14.24 -8.94
N ASN A 158 10.12 13.71 -8.41
CA ASN A 158 9.02 14.51 -7.88
C ASN A 158 9.40 15.29 -6.61
N LEU A 159 10.55 14.99 -6.01
CA LEU A 159 11.07 15.64 -4.80
C LEU A 159 12.20 16.65 -5.08
N GLU A 160 12.67 16.81 -6.31
CA GLU A 160 13.78 17.73 -6.67
C GLU A 160 13.49 19.19 -6.29
N GLY A 161 12.22 19.60 -6.21
CA GLY A 161 11.81 20.94 -5.77
C GLY A 161 11.99 21.21 -4.26
N TYR A 162 12.27 20.17 -3.45
CA TYR A 162 12.43 20.30 -1.99
C TYR A 162 13.89 20.53 -1.60
N LYS A 163 14.47 21.67 -1.99
CA LYS A 163 15.91 22.00 -1.88
C LYS A 163 16.52 21.83 -0.48
N ASN A 164 15.72 21.97 0.58
CA ASN A 164 16.20 21.90 1.97
C ASN A 164 15.91 20.53 2.63
N LYS A 165 15.78 19.47 1.83
CA LYS A 165 15.50 18.10 2.29
C LYS A 165 16.62 17.17 1.86
N GLN A 166 16.86 16.15 2.69
CA GLN A 166 17.69 15.01 2.31
C GLN A 166 16.83 14.00 1.56
N VAL A 167 17.06 13.82 0.28
CA VAL A 167 16.28 12.91 -0.59
C VAL A 167 17.13 11.73 -1.02
N PHE A 168 16.66 10.53 -0.73
CA PHE A 168 17.33 9.28 -1.09
C PHE A 168 16.40 8.40 -1.94
N VAL A 169 16.87 7.92 -3.08
CA VAL A 169 16.18 6.87 -3.85
C VAL A 169 16.61 5.52 -3.31
N ALA A 170 15.85 4.97 -2.37
CA ALA A 170 16.23 3.78 -1.61
C ALA A 170 15.57 2.48 -2.05
N GLY A 171 14.48 2.57 -2.82
CA GLY A 171 13.59 1.45 -3.11
C GLY A 171 12.38 1.42 -2.17
N ASN A 172 11.53 0.39 -2.30
CA ASN A 172 10.35 0.21 -1.46
C ASN A 172 10.52 -1.03 -0.56
N THR A 173 10.34 -0.84 0.74
CA THR A 173 10.44 -1.89 1.76
C THR A 173 9.42 -3.03 1.58
N VAL A 174 8.40 -2.83 0.74
CA VAL A 174 7.47 -3.91 0.35
C VAL A 174 8.19 -5.09 -0.31
N VAL A 175 9.35 -4.87 -0.93
CA VAL A 175 10.18 -5.94 -1.50
C VAL A 175 10.59 -6.93 -0.42
N ASP A 176 11.11 -6.41 0.70
CA ASP A 176 11.54 -7.24 1.81
C ASP A 176 10.33 -7.92 2.48
N SER A 177 9.23 -7.19 2.68
CA SER A 177 8.01 -7.71 3.29
C SER A 177 7.37 -8.83 2.49
N ALA A 178 7.27 -8.67 1.17
CA ALA A 178 6.67 -9.68 0.29
C ALA A 178 7.51 -10.96 0.25
N MET A 179 8.84 -10.84 0.20
CA MET A 179 9.73 -12.00 0.23
C MET A 179 9.70 -12.72 1.57
N GLU A 180 9.62 -11.99 2.69
CA GLU A 180 9.44 -12.59 4.00
C GLU A 180 8.07 -13.28 4.13
N ALA A 181 7.00 -12.65 3.63
CA ALA A 181 5.67 -13.24 3.60
C ALA A 181 5.65 -14.55 2.78
N LEU A 182 6.29 -14.55 1.60
CA LEU A 182 6.42 -15.77 0.79
C LEU A 182 7.13 -16.89 1.54
N LYS A 183 8.23 -16.57 2.24
CA LYS A 183 8.97 -17.53 3.06
C LYS A 183 8.08 -18.12 4.17
N LYS A 184 7.32 -17.29 4.87
CA LYS A 184 6.39 -17.73 5.93
C LYS A 184 5.21 -18.53 5.36
N GLY A 185 4.73 -18.18 4.17
CA GLY A 185 3.63 -18.82 3.48
C GLY A 185 3.95 -20.14 2.79
N ARG A 186 5.16 -20.73 2.94
CA ARG A 186 5.59 -21.94 2.20
C ARG A 186 4.65 -23.15 2.34
N LYS A 187 4.02 -23.33 3.51
CA LYS A 187 3.10 -24.42 3.78
C LYS A 187 1.66 -24.18 3.33
N ILE A 188 1.34 -22.95 2.87
CA ILE A 188 0.00 -22.60 2.42
C ILE A 188 -0.26 -23.22 1.05
N LYS A 189 -1.34 -24.00 0.97
CA LYS A 189 -1.77 -24.60 -0.28
C LYS A 189 -2.44 -23.56 -1.17
N ILE A 190 -2.11 -23.58 -2.46
CA ILE A 190 -2.73 -22.78 -3.52
C ILE A 190 -3.18 -23.71 -4.64
N PRO A 191 -4.08 -23.29 -5.55
CA PRO A 191 -4.44 -24.06 -6.72
C PRO A 191 -3.24 -24.50 -7.53
N LYS A 192 -3.31 -25.70 -8.13
CA LYS A 192 -2.26 -26.22 -9.01
C LYS A 192 -2.43 -25.78 -10.46
N GLU A 193 -3.69 -25.55 -10.87
CA GLU A 193 -4.02 -24.99 -12.16
C GLU A 193 -3.65 -23.51 -12.28
N GLU A 194 -3.54 -22.99 -13.50
CA GLU A 194 -3.40 -21.55 -13.74
C GLU A 194 -4.65 -20.80 -13.27
N TYR A 195 -4.46 -19.68 -12.57
CA TYR A 195 -5.57 -18.88 -12.08
C TYR A 195 -5.25 -17.38 -12.06
N ALA A 196 -6.29 -16.58 -12.09
CA ALA A 196 -6.24 -15.15 -11.89
C ALA A 196 -6.67 -14.78 -10.45
N ILE A 197 -6.12 -13.68 -9.95
CA ILE A 197 -6.57 -13.05 -8.71
C ILE A 197 -7.36 -11.80 -9.05
N LEU A 198 -8.51 -11.63 -8.42
CA LEU A 198 -9.28 -10.41 -8.41
C LEU A 198 -9.35 -9.83 -7.00
N SER A 199 -9.00 -8.55 -6.84
CA SER A 199 -9.18 -7.84 -5.57
C SER A 199 -9.36 -6.35 -5.82
N PHE A 200 -10.51 -5.79 -5.48
CA PHE A 200 -10.79 -4.36 -5.59
C PHE A 200 -11.71 -3.88 -4.47
N HIS A 201 -11.45 -2.69 -3.98
CA HIS A 201 -12.15 -2.15 -2.81
C HIS A 201 -12.10 -0.62 -2.73
N ARG A 202 -11.50 0.07 -3.71
CA ARG A 202 -11.36 1.53 -3.66
C ARG A 202 -12.70 2.21 -3.76
N HIS A 203 -12.86 3.22 -2.91
CA HIS A 203 -14.12 3.94 -2.74
C HIS A 203 -14.62 4.59 -4.03
N GLU A 204 -13.70 5.15 -4.83
CA GLU A 204 -13.99 5.75 -6.13
C GLU A 204 -14.58 4.73 -7.14
N ASN A 205 -14.15 3.47 -7.07
CA ASN A 205 -14.71 2.39 -7.89
C ASN A 205 -16.07 1.94 -7.34
N LEU A 206 -16.13 1.68 -6.03
CA LEU A 206 -17.36 1.19 -5.39
C LEU A 206 -18.52 2.16 -5.53
N LYS A 207 -18.29 3.47 -5.49
CA LYS A 207 -19.32 4.50 -5.66
C LYS A 207 -19.79 4.69 -7.11
N SER A 208 -19.04 4.20 -8.09
CA SER A 208 -19.36 4.34 -9.50
C SER A 208 -19.98 3.06 -10.06
N ARG A 209 -21.32 3.06 -10.25
CA ARG A 209 -22.01 1.94 -10.91
C ARG A 209 -21.41 1.62 -12.29
N GLN A 210 -20.98 2.64 -13.03
CA GLN A 210 -20.39 2.47 -14.35
C GLN A 210 -19.04 1.75 -14.29
N ARG A 211 -18.13 2.17 -13.36
CA ARG A 211 -16.84 1.48 -13.16
C ARG A 211 -17.06 0.04 -12.71
N MET A 212 -17.96 -0.19 -11.76
CA MET A 212 -18.32 -1.53 -11.30
C MET A 212 -18.84 -2.43 -12.43
N LYS A 213 -19.68 -1.89 -13.34
CA LYS A 213 -20.16 -2.61 -14.51
C LYS A 213 -19.00 -2.98 -15.44
N ARG A 214 -18.09 -2.04 -15.73
CA ARG A 214 -16.90 -2.28 -16.56
C ARG A 214 -15.98 -3.35 -15.98
N ILE A 215 -15.76 -3.33 -14.65
CA ILE A 215 -14.98 -4.37 -13.96
C ILE A 215 -15.62 -5.75 -14.17
N VAL A 216 -16.94 -5.86 -14.02
CA VAL A 216 -17.65 -7.12 -14.24
C VAL A 216 -17.52 -7.59 -15.70
N GLU A 217 -17.66 -6.69 -16.67
CA GLU A 217 -17.48 -6.99 -18.11
C GLU A 217 -16.05 -7.49 -18.44
N ILE A 218 -15.03 -6.93 -17.80
CA ILE A 218 -13.64 -7.40 -17.92
C ILE A 218 -13.52 -8.82 -17.35
N VAL A 219 -14.03 -9.05 -16.14
CA VAL A 219 -13.97 -10.35 -15.45
C VAL A 219 -14.68 -11.45 -16.23
N GLU A 220 -15.82 -11.16 -16.85
CA GLU A 220 -16.57 -12.12 -17.66
C GLU A 220 -15.77 -12.62 -18.88
N GLY A 221 -14.81 -11.84 -19.39
CA GLY A 221 -13.95 -12.19 -20.52
C GLY A 221 -12.75 -13.08 -20.17
N ILE A 222 -12.50 -13.39 -18.92
CA ILE A 222 -11.33 -14.18 -18.52
C ILE A 222 -11.64 -15.67 -18.63
N SER A 223 -10.74 -16.43 -19.29
CA SER A 223 -10.93 -17.85 -19.59
C SER A 223 -10.45 -18.81 -18.51
N ILE A 224 -9.56 -18.37 -17.62
CA ILE A 224 -9.02 -19.17 -16.51
C ILE A 224 -9.82 -18.95 -15.21
N PRO A 225 -9.73 -19.86 -14.22
CA PRO A 225 -10.35 -19.69 -12.91
C PRO A 225 -9.93 -18.39 -12.26
N ILE A 226 -10.89 -17.67 -11.66
CA ILE A 226 -10.65 -16.41 -10.97
C ILE A 226 -10.96 -16.58 -9.48
N TYR A 227 -9.99 -16.27 -8.63
CA TYR A 227 -10.19 -16.23 -7.18
C TYR A 227 -10.35 -14.79 -6.72
N PHE A 228 -11.53 -14.51 -6.19
CA PHE A 228 -11.92 -13.17 -5.80
C PHE A 228 -11.76 -12.96 -4.29
N PHE A 229 -10.70 -12.24 -3.91
CA PHE A 229 -10.48 -11.77 -2.54
C PHE A 229 -11.33 -10.53 -2.27
N ALA A 230 -12.59 -10.78 -1.95
CA ALA A 230 -13.60 -9.73 -1.84
C ALA A 230 -13.65 -9.12 -0.43
N HIS A 231 -13.68 -7.78 -0.38
CA HIS A 231 -14.05 -7.06 0.84
C HIS A 231 -15.58 -6.99 0.96
N ASP A 232 -16.09 -6.97 2.19
CA ASP A 232 -17.54 -6.88 2.46
C ASP A 232 -18.19 -5.69 1.76
N ASN A 233 -17.53 -4.55 1.77
CA ASN A 233 -17.98 -3.36 1.05
C ASN A 233 -18.10 -3.60 -0.46
N THR A 234 -17.17 -4.33 -1.06
CA THR A 234 -17.21 -4.65 -2.49
C THR A 234 -18.44 -5.52 -2.79
N ILE A 235 -18.68 -6.54 -1.99
CA ILE A 235 -19.87 -7.41 -2.12
C ILE A 235 -21.15 -6.58 -1.94
N HIS A 236 -21.18 -5.69 -0.95
CA HIS A 236 -22.33 -4.80 -0.72
C HIS A 236 -22.67 -3.97 -1.96
N TYR A 237 -21.68 -3.29 -2.57
CA TYR A 237 -21.91 -2.47 -3.75
C TYR A 237 -22.25 -3.29 -4.99
N LEU A 238 -21.65 -4.46 -5.18
CA LEU A 238 -22.02 -5.40 -6.26
C LEU A 238 -23.49 -5.81 -6.15
N LYS A 239 -23.98 -6.14 -4.94
CA LYS A 239 -25.38 -6.43 -4.67
C LYS A 239 -26.28 -5.21 -4.91
N LYS A 240 -25.90 -4.05 -4.39
CA LYS A 240 -26.63 -2.77 -4.54
C LYS A 240 -26.85 -2.41 -6.01
N TYR A 241 -25.90 -2.70 -6.89
CA TYR A 241 -25.99 -2.38 -8.33
C TYR A 241 -26.55 -3.52 -9.18
N GLY A 242 -26.94 -4.65 -8.58
CA GLY A 242 -27.46 -5.82 -9.28
C GLY A 242 -26.41 -6.61 -10.06
N LEU A 243 -25.13 -6.40 -9.76
CA LEU A 243 -23.99 -6.99 -10.49
C LEU A 243 -23.49 -8.29 -9.84
N TRP A 244 -23.87 -8.57 -8.59
CA TRP A 244 -23.36 -9.71 -7.84
C TRP A 244 -23.63 -11.05 -8.54
N ARG A 245 -24.85 -11.28 -9.08
CA ARG A 245 -25.20 -12.53 -9.76
C ARG A 245 -24.32 -12.78 -10.99
N ARG A 246 -23.94 -11.72 -11.71
CA ARG A 246 -23.08 -11.82 -12.91
C ARG A 246 -21.67 -12.23 -12.51
N ILE A 247 -21.01 -11.47 -11.63
CA ILE A 247 -19.62 -11.73 -11.25
C ILE A 247 -19.47 -13.07 -10.53
N ASN A 248 -20.42 -13.42 -9.64
CA ASN A 248 -20.38 -14.65 -8.84
C ASN A 248 -20.47 -15.95 -9.70
N LYS A 249 -20.97 -15.87 -10.93
CA LYS A 249 -20.92 -16.99 -11.89
C LYS A 249 -19.52 -17.25 -12.46
N LYS A 250 -18.63 -16.28 -12.36
CA LYS A 250 -17.29 -16.28 -12.97
C LYS A 250 -16.16 -16.41 -11.97
N VAL A 251 -16.42 -16.18 -10.69
CA VAL A 251 -15.36 -16.12 -9.67
C VAL A 251 -15.59 -17.15 -8.58
N ASN A 252 -14.51 -17.68 -8.05
CA ASN A 252 -14.47 -18.39 -6.78
C ASN A 252 -14.24 -17.35 -5.67
N ALA A 253 -15.29 -17.00 -4.93
CA ALA A 253 -15.16 -16.06 -3.82
C ALA A 253 -14.32 -16.68 -2.70
N VAL A 254 -13.25 -16.00 -2.33
CA VAL A 254 -12.36 -16.38 -1.25
C VAL A 254 -12.52 -15.35 -0.13
N GLN A 255 -12.61 -15.84 1.12
CA GLN A 255 -12.56 -14.93 2.26
C GLN A 255 -11.26 -14.12 2.18
N PHE A 256 -11.38 -12.81 2.42
CA PHE A 256 -10.19 -11.94 2.37
C PHE A 256 -9.12 -12.48 3.30
N ALA A 257 -7.98 -12.86 2.71
CA ALA A 257 -6.87 -13.45 3.44
C ALA A 257 -6.00 -12.36 4.09
N ASP A 258 -5.34 -12.72 5.18
CA ASP A 258 -4.25 -11.92 5.73
C ASP A 258 -3.08 -11.84 4.72
N TYR A 259 -2.13 -10.93 4.96
CA TYR A 259 -1.07 -10.62 4.01
C TYR A 259 -0.23 -11.83 3.59
N VAL A 260 0.17 -12.70 4.52
CA VAL A 260 1.01 -13.86 4.22
C VAL A 260 0.32 -14.86 3.27
N PRO A 261 -0.92 -15.31 3.54
CA PRO A 261 -1.67 -16.11 2.58
C PRO A 261 -1.86 -15.40 1.23
N PHE A 262 -2.22 -14.11 1.25
CA PHE A 262 -2.44 -13.36 0.01
C PHE A 262 -1.19 -13.33 -0.88
N ILE A 263 0.00 -13.05 -0.31
CA ILE A 263 1.26 -13.04 -1.06
C ILE A 263 1.58 -14.44 -1.63
N LYS A 264 1.30 -15.50 -0.87
CA LYS A 264 1.47 -16.87 -1.37
C LYS A 264 0.58 -17.13 -2.60
N TRP A 265 -0.69 -16.74 -2.55
CA TRP A 265 -1.59 -16.85 -3.69
C TRP A 265 -1.12 -15.99 -4.87
N LEU A 266 -0.73 -14.73 -4.60
CA LEU A 266 -0.22 -13.82 -5.63
C LEU A 266 1.01 -14.40 -6.34
N SER A 267 1.94 -14.98 -5.60
CA SER A 267 3.16 -15.56 -6.17
C SER A 267 2.90 -16.73 -7.13
N GLY A 268 1.80 -17.45 -6.96
CA GLY A 268 1.40 -18.57 -7.81
C GLY A 268 0.41 -18.21 -8.93
N SER A 269 -0.16 -17.00 -8.94
CA SER A 269 -1.15 -16.61 -9.93
C SER A 269 -0.55 -16.42 -11.33
N ARG A 270 -1.38 -16.56 -12.38
CA ARG A 270 -1.01 -16.23 -13.76
C ARG A 270 -1.05 -14.73 -13.97
N LEU A 271 -2.08 -14.06 -13.46
CA LEU A 271 -2.26 -12.61 -13.53
C LEU A 271 -3.12 -12.08 -12.37
N LEU A 272 -3.12 -10.76 -12.22
CA LEU A 272 -3.92 -10.07 -11.20
C LEU A 272 -4.76 -8.96 -11.82
N LEU A 273 -5.97 -8.76 -11.26
CA LEU A 273 -6.80 -7.58 -11.47
C LEU A 273 -7.03 -6.90 -10.13
N THR A 274 -6.61 -5.64 -9.99
CA THR A 274 -6.71 -4.95 -8.72
C THR A 274 -6.80 -3.44 -8.85
N ASP A 275 -7.37 -2.79 -7.84
CA ASP A 275 -7.25 -1.35 -7.63
C ASP A 275 -6.31 -0.99 -6.45
N GLY A 276 -5.74 -2.00 -5.80
CA GLY A 276 -4.84 -1.84 -4.67
C GLY A 276 -3.53 -1.15 -5.02
N GLY A 277 -3.00 -0.36 -4.09
CA GLY A 277 -1.72 0.34 -4.27
C GLY A 277 -0.53 -0.61 -4.20
N SER A 278 -0.32 -1.28 -3.05
CA SER A 278 0.85 -2.15 -2.81
C SER A 278 0.90 -3.35 -3.75
N ILE A 279 -0.26 -3.90 -4.15
CA ILE A 279 -0.35 -5.06 -5.04
C ILE A 279 0.35 -4.80 -6.37
N GLN A 280 0.37 -3.55 -6.86
CA GLN A 280 1.09 -3.14 -8.07
C GLN A 280 2.62 -3.32 -7.95
N GLU A 281 3.14 -3.16 -6.74
CA GLU A 281 4.57 -3.31 -6.44
C GLU A 281 4.89 -4.79 -6.19
N GLU A 282 4.01 -5.48 -5.46
CA GLU A 282 4.13 -6.90 -5.14
C GLU A 282 4.05 -7.78 -6.39
N SER A 283 3.19 -7.44 -7.35
CA SER A 283 3.10 -8.16 -8.63
C SER A 283 4.43 -8.15 -9.41
N LEU A 284 5.16 -7.03 -9.38
CA LEU A 284 6.45 -6.92 -10.04
C LEU A 284 7.54 -7.76 -9.37
N ILE A 285 7.51 -7.91 -8.04
CA ILE A 285 8.44 -8.75 -7.29
C ILE A 285 8.35 -10.20 -7.77
N PHE A 286 7.13 -10.66 -8.04
CA PHE A 286 6.87 -12.04 -8.50
C PHE A 286 6.72 -12.16 -10.03
N LYS A 287 7.04 -11.10 -10.78
CA LYS A 287 6.93 -11.03 -12.26
C LYS A 287 5.52 -11.42 -12.76
N LYS A 288 4.47 -10.97 -12.06
CA LYS A 288 3.08 -11.27 -12.41
C LYS A 288 2.42 -10.10 -13.13
N PRO A 289 1.78 -10.31 -14.30
CA PRO A 289 0.99 -9.28 -14.98
C PRO A 289 -0.12 -8.76 -14.07
N CYS A 290 -0.24 -7.44 -13.97
CA CYS A 290 -1.20 -6.79 -13.09
C CYS A 290 -2.03 -5.76 -13.85
N PHE A 291 -3.33 -6.01 -13.94
CA PHE A 291 -4.30 -5.14 -14.59
C PHE A 291 -4.92 -4.20 -13.54
N LEU A 292 -4.57 -2.92 -13.65
CA LEU A 292 -4.96 -1.91 -12.69
C LEU A 292 -6.34 -1.37 -13.02
N LEU A 293 -7.32 -1.72 -12.20
CA LEU A 293 -8.72 -1.27 -12.31
C LEU A 293 -8.84 0.19 -11.81
N ARG A 294 -8.15 1.11 -12.49
CA ARG A 294 -8.01 2.52 -12.11
C ARG A 294 -7.91 3.42 -13.32
N GLU A 295 -8.27 4.70 -13.16
CA GLU A 295 -8.01 5.76 -14.15
C GLU A 295 -6.56 6.23 -14.10
N ARG A 296 -5.98 6.25 -12.89
CA ARG A 296 -4.64 6.78 -12.62
C ARG A 296 -3.93 5.94 -11.58
N THR A 297 -2.60 6.00 -11.57
CA THR A 297 -1.79 5.44 -10.51
C THR A 297 -0.63 6.37 -10.17
N GLU A 298 -0.31 6.45 -8.90
CA GLU A 298 0.87 7.13 -8.37
C GLU A 298 2.15 6.30 -8.55
N ARG A 299 1.99 5.01 -8.87
CA ARG A 299 3.09 4.04 -9.05
C ARG A 299 3.50 3.91 -10.52
N VAL A 300 3.72 5.05 -11.15
CA VAL A 300 4.03 5.16 -12.59
C VAL A 300 5.28 4.36 -13.00
N ALA A 301 6.22 4.18 -12.08
CA ALA A 301 7.42 3.39 -12.34
C ALA A 301 7.09 1.93 -12.74
N GLY A 302 6.05 1.35 -12.17
CA GLY A 302 5.59 0.01 -12.49
C GLY A 302 5.01 -0.11 -13.91
N LEU A 303 4.38 0.92 -14.43
CA LEU A 303 3.82 0.90 -15.80
C LEU A 303 4.90 0.75 -16.88
N LYS A 304 6.12 1.22 -16.58
CA LYS A 304 7.24 1.17 -17.53
C LYS A 304 7.88 -0.23 -17.65
N THR A 305 7.48 -1.17 -16.81
CA THR A 305 8.02 -2.53 -16.82
C THR A 305 7.37 -3.44 -17.86
N GLY A 306 6.24 -3.03 -18.43
CA GLY A 306 5.45 -3.87 -19.33
C GLY A 306 4.64 -4.96 -18.62
N LEU A 307 4.62 -5.00 -17.27
CA LEU A 307 3.83 -5.96 -16.49
C LEU A 307 2.61 -5.33 -15.81
N ASN A 308 2.65 -4.03 -15.51
CA ASN A 308 1.51 -3.32 -14.95
C ASN A 308 0.76 -2.59 -16.06
N PHE A 309 -0.52 -2.92 -16.24
CA PHE A 309 -1.38 -2.36 -17.28
C PHE A 309 -2.46 -1.50 -16.65
N LEU A 310 -2.44 -0.19 -16.92
CA LEU A 310 -3.49 0.71 -16.46
C LEU A 310 -4.70 0.57 -17.38
N THR A 311 -5.78 -0.04 -16.89
CA THR A 311 -6.94 -0.39 -17.74
C THR A 311 -7.78 0.81 -18.13
N ARG A 312 -7.82 1.86 -17.31
CA ARG A 312 -8.75 3.01 -17.44
C ARG A 312 -10.20 2.57 -17.68
N PHE A 313 -10.53 1.36 -17.20
CA PHE A 313 -11.83 0.70 -17.43
C PHE A 313 -12.18 0.51 -18.91
N ASP A 314 -11.20 0.50 -19.80
CA ASP A 314 -11.39 0.10 -21.21
C ASP A 314 -11.48 -1.43 -21.26
N VAL A 315 -12.69 -1.92 -21.54
CA VAL A 315 -13.01 -3.35 -21.53
C VAL A 315 -12.31 -4.09 -22.65
N GLU A 316 -12.34 -3.54 -23.88
CA GLU A 316 -11.79 -4.21 -25.06
C GLU A 316 -10.27 -4.27 -25.03
N PHE A 317 -9.63 -3.13 -24.69
CA PHE A 317 -8.18 -3.09 -24.46
C PHE A 317 -7.76 -4.10 -23.41
N THR A 318 -8.49 -4.14 -22.28
CA THR A 318 -8.13 -4.99 -21.15
C THR A 318 -8.27 -6.47 -21.48
N LYS A 319 -9.38 -6.87 -22.12
CA LYS A 319 -9.59 -8.25 -22.58
C LYS A 319 -8.51 -8.69 -23.54
N LYS A 320 -8.23 -7.89 -24.58
CA LYS A 320 -7.18 -8.18 -25.56
C LYS A 320 -5.81 -8.40 -24.88
N LYS A 321 -5.45 -7.55 -23.89
CA LYS A 321 -4.19 -7.71 -23.16
C LYS A 321 -4.18 -8.92 -22.24
N ILE A 322 -5.31 -9.27 -21.63
CA ILE A 322 -5.44 -10.51 -20.84
C ILE A 322 -5.27 -11.74 -21.74
N GLU A 323 -5.91 -11.78 -22.90
CA GLU A 323 -5.76 -12.86 -23.88
C GLU A 323 -4.30 -13.01 -24.34
N GLU A 324 -3.61 -11.89 -24.62
CA GLU A 324 -2.19 -11.89 -24.95
C GLU A 324 -1.34 -12.53 -23.82
N VAL A 325 -1.57 -12.14 -22.58
CA VAL A 325 -0.85 -12.65 -21.38
C VAL A 325 -1.16 -14.13 -21.13
N LEU A 326 -2.34 -14.60 -21.49
CA LEU A 326 -2.76 -16.00 -21.30
C LEU A 326 -2.25 -16.95 -22.40
N ARG A 327 -1.62 -16.46 -23.46
CA ARG A 327 -1.04 -17.33 -24.49
C ARG A 327 0.06 -18.21 -23.89
N PRO A 328 0.19 -19.47 -24.35
CA PRO A 328 1.22 -20.38 -23.86
C PRO A 328 2.66 -19.90 -24.10
N ASP A 329 2.88 -19.17 -25.20
CA ASP A 329 4.18 -18.60 -25.61
C ASP A 329 4.49 -17.25 -24.93
N TRP A 330 3.58 -16.69 -24.14
CA TRP A 330 3.81 -15.43 -23.47
C TRP A 330 4.79 -15.58 -22.31
N SER A 331 5.80 -14.73 -22.28
CA SER A 331 6.74 -14.61 -21.19
C SER A 331 6.77 -13.17 -20.64
N ALA A 332 7.04 -13.04 -19.33
CA ALA A 332 7.21 -11.75 -18.71
C ALA A 332 8.40 -11.01 -19.35
N PRO A 333 8.26 -9.71 -19.68
CA PRO A 333 9.39 -8.90 -20.13
C PRO A 333 10.54 -8.96 -19.12
N ASP A 334 11.76 -8.87 -19.61
CA ASP A 334 12.91 -8.64 -18.71
C ASP A 334 12.93 -7.18 -18.27
N PHE A 335 13.03 -6.96 -16.95
CA PHE A 335 13.11 -5.64 -16.38
C PHE A 335 13.84 -5.65 -15.03
N LYS A 336 14.50 -4.55 -14.72
CA LYS A 336 14.98 -4.30 -13.37
C LYS A 336 13.84 -3.71 -12.54
N ASN A 337 13.55 -4.34 -11.39
CA ASN A 337 12.45 -3.87 -10.52
C ASN A 337 12.69 -2.40 -10.11
N PRO A 338 11.81 -1.46 -10.48
CA PRO A 338 12.00 -0.05 -10.18
C PRO A 338 11.94 0.27 -8.68
N TYR A 339 11.42 -0.65 -7.87
CA TYR A 339 11.28 -0.54 -6.42
C TYR A 339 12.46 -1.17 -5.65
N GLY A 340 13.49 -1.64 -6.38
CA GLY A 340 14.71 -2.18 -5.80
C GLY A 340 14.71 -3.70 -5.65
N GLU A 341 15.77 -4.18 -5.02
CA GLU A 341 16.02 -5.58 -4.67
C GLU A 341 16.00 -5.74 -3.15
N LEU A 342 16.08 -6.96 -2.64
CA LEU A 342 16.13 -7.27 -1.20
C LEU A 342 17.14 -6.37 -0.43
N GLY A 343 16.83 -6.08 0.82
CA GLY A 343 17.66 -5.28 1.72
C GLY A 343 17.33 -3.78 1.69
N VAL A 344 16.15 -3.38 1.19
CA VAL A 344 15.71 -1.98 1.21
C VAL A 344 15.57 -1.48 2.65
N GLY A 345 14.99 -2.28 3.56
CA GLY A 345 14.85 -1.93 4.97
C GLY A 345 16.19 -1.63 5.63
N LYS A 346 17.19 -2.50 5.42
CA LYS A 346 18.56 -2.30 5.92
C LYS A 346 19.19 -1.03 5.35
N ARG A 347 19.09 -0.82 4.03
CA ARG A 347 19.62 0.39 3.37
C ARG A 347 19.04 1.66 3.95
N ILE A 348 17.73 1.70 4.17
CA ILE A 348 17.05 2.85 4.78
C ILE A 348 17.50 3.03 6.22
N ALA A 349 17.61 1.96 7.02
CA ALA A 349 18.09 2.01 8.39
C ALA A 349 19.50 2.62 8.50
N ASP A 350 20.43 2.16 7.65
CA ASP A 350 21.81 2.67 7.63
C ASP A 350 21.86 4.16 7.24
N LEU A 351 21.02 4.58 6.28
CA LEU A 351 20.91 5.99 5.91
C LEU A 351 20.29 6.84 7.04
N ILE A 352 19.31 6.31 7.78
CA ILE A 352 18.73 7.02 8.95
C ILE A 352 19.81 7.18 10.02
N ARG A 353 20.53 6.13 10.43
CA ARG A 353 21.60 6.22 11.43
C ARG A 353 22.62 7.28 11.07
N LYS A 354 23.04 7.35 9.80
CA LYS A 354 24.02 8.31 9.31
C LYS A 354 23.54 9.76 9.30
N ASN A 355 22.22 10.00 9.15
CA ASN A 355 21.67 11.33 8.90
C ASN A 355 20.75 11.84 10.04
N SER A 356 20.46 11.03 11.06
CA SER A 356 19.68 11.45 12.24
C SER A 356 20.55 11.91 13.40
N ALA A 357 21.81 11.56 13.42
CA ALA A 357 22.78 12.07 14.38
C ALA A 357 22.99 13.58 14.26
#